data_396b8a622ca56f3d612f9d6ac67d8ba6
#
_entry.id   396b8a622ca56f3d612f9d6ac67d8ba6
#
_cell.length_a   1.000
_cell.length_b   1.000
_cell.length_c   1.000
_cell.angle_alpha   90.00
_cell.angle_beta   90.00
_cell.angle_gamma   90.00
#
_symmetry.space_group_name_H-M   'P 1'
#
loop_
_entity.id
_entity.type
_entity.pdbx_description
1 polymer ?
#
loop_
_entity_poly.entity_id
_entity_poly.type
_entity_poly.pdbx_seq_one_letter_code
_entity_poly.pdbx_strand_id
1 'polypeptide(L)'
;MKVEEIWNFKYIEPILGIELGDINNNGEIEIIAYTRAGTLLFLSLNGKQMHQEIISKNAPIWHIKLYDIDNDGNNEIIIGGMDGILRIFKCNSNYDLILLWDHKFNASISGILINDIDHNNISELIVYSLDKTIRVLNPRDGNLIWGQVFEDGVGDAIVYTDDKKIILACGNDGTIRVFNSIDGKLLWFKRFSNKIRCVSYLNSIRGCIILCGGDDKKLHFIDKNTKKEINTYEFKDYVWKCVSYPFPKFNKALVSSYSFAHFNQSIPIEKINYTSNLICLNDSIGILWELKGYNFEVLRVIVINDKILIFAGTTNGNLMIIEEKSGRILFNQKKKSCINMIQFLIENKFLFCCHDDGTISAYKLGNMSP
;
A
#
# COMPACT_ATOMS: atom_id res chain seq x y z
N MET A 1 1.61 26.17 -4.16
CA MET A 1 2.13 25.12 -5.04
C MET A 1 1.29 25.07 -6.30
N LYS A 2 1.89 25.11 -7.51
CA LYS A 2 1.17 24.93 -8.78
C LYS A 2 1.12 23.44 -9.10
N VAL A 3 -0.06 22.91 -9.39
CA VAL A 3 -0.29 21.53 -9.85
C VAL A 3 -1.07 21.63 -11.14
N GLU A 4 -0.57 21.06 -12.21
CA GLU A 4 -1.14 21.16 -13.54
C GLU A 4 -1.42 19.76 -14.08
N GLU A 5 -2.66 19.52 -14.48
CA GLU A 5 -3.06 18.28 -15.16
C GLU A 5 -2.52 18.30 -16.57
N ILE A 6 -1.74 17.28 -16.95
CA ILE A 6 -1.02 17.24 -18.24
C ILE A 6 -1.71 16.33 -19.26
N TRP A 7 -2.30 15.24 -18.82
CA TRP A 7 -3.09 14.36 -19.66
C TRP A 7 -4.01 13.44 -18.82
N ASN A 8 -5.02 12.86 -19.49
CA ASN A 8 -5.87 11.79 -18.99
C ASN A 8 -5.90 10.66 -20.01
N PHE A 9 -5.81 9.44 -19.51
CA PHE A 9 -6.08 8.21 -20.23
C PHE A 9 -7.39 7.63 -19.74
N LYS A 10 -8.20 7.03 -20.61
CA LYS A 10 -9.47 6.40 -20.25
C LYS A 10 -9.51 4.97 -20.73
N TYR A 11 -9.79 4.05 -19.80
CA TYR A 11 -10.05 2.66 -20.09
C TYR A 11 -11.49 2.28 -19.72
N ILE A 12 -11.97 1.16 -20.27
CA ILE A 12 -13.38 0.75 -20.09
C ILE A 12 -13.65 0.21 -18.67
N GLU A 13 -12.60 -0.32 -18.01
CA GLU A 13 -12.71 -0.95 -16.70
C GLU A 13 -12.11 -0.09 -15.58
N PRO A 14 -12.57 -0.28 -14.32
CA PRO A 14 -11.92 0.32 -13.16
C PRO A 14 -10.44 -0.02 -13.10
N ILE A 15 -9.60 1.00 -12.93
CA ILE A 15 -8.16 0.83 -12.71
C ILE A 15 -7.91 0.86 -11.21
N LEU A 16 -7.39 -0.25 -10.68
CA LEU A 16 -7.20 -0.44 -9.24
C LEU A 16 -5.84 0.08 -8.77
N GLY A 17 -4.86 0.12 -9.66
CA GLY A 17 -3.56 0.65 -9.30
C GLY A 17 -2.64 0.81 -10.50
N ILE A 18 -1.49 1.41 -10.22
CA ILE A 18 -0.41 1.67 -11.17
C ILE A 18 0.94 1.46 -10.50
N GLU A 19 1.91 0.96 -11.26
CA GLU A 19 3.33 0.94 -10.90
C GLU A 19 4.16 1.62 -12.00
N LEU A 20 5.34 2.13 -11.65
CA LEU A 20 6.24 2.87 -12.53
C LEU A 20 7.60 2.19 -12.58
N GLY A 21 8.13 1.94 -13.76
CA GLY A 21 9.48 1.40 -13.93
C GLY A 21 9.81 1.12 -15.39
N ASP A 22 11.09 0.96 -15.68
CA ASP A 22 11.55 0.39 -16.95
C ASP A 22 11.29 -1.12 -16.89
N ILE A 23 10.33 -1.58 -17.67
CA ILE A 23 9.83 -2.97 -17.62
C ILE A 23 10.33 -3.82 -18.79
N ASN A 24 10.76 -3.17 -19.87
CA ASN A 24 11.22 -3.83 -21.08
C ASN A 24 12.72 -3.57 -21.36
N ASN A 25 13.40 -2.95 -20.39
CA ASN A 25 14.83 -2.65 -20.40
C ASN A 25 15.28 -1.79 -21.58
N ASN A 26 14.48 -0.80 -21.95
CA ASN A 26 14.81 0.16 -23.01
C ASN A 26 15.38 1.48 -22.46
N GLY A 27 15.48 1.65 -21.15
CA GLY A 27 15.95 2.85 -20.45
C GLY A 27 14.87 3.91 -20.26
N GLU A 28 13.63 3.66 -20.68
CA GLU A 28 12.47 4.53 -20.44
C GLU A 28 11.58 3.97 -19.33
N ILE A 29 10.95 4.85 -18.57
CA ILE A 29 10.00 4.44 -17.54
C ILE A 29 8.62 4.33 -18.17
N GLU A 30 7.96 3.19 -17.95
CA GLU A 30 6.57 2.97 -18.30
C GLU A 30 5.66 3.02 -17.08
N ILE A 31 4.37 3.11 -17.37
CA ILE A 31 3.27 2.96 -16.43
C ILE A 31 2.64 1.58 -16.66
N ILE A 32 2.64 0.72 -15.64
CA ILE A 32 1.83 -0.49 -15.64
C ILE A 32 0.57 -0.19 -14.83
N ALA A 33 -0.58 -0.23 -15.46
CA ALA A 33 -1.87 -0.13 -14.79
C ALA A 33 -2.55 -1.49 -14.74
N TYR A 34 -3.28 -1.75 -13.66
CA TYR A 34 -3.98 -3.01 -13.47
C TYR A 34 -5.44 -2.79 -13.11
N THR A 35 -6.29 -3.68 -13.61
CA THR A 35 -7.73 -3.47 -13.62
C THR A 35 -8.48 -4.44 -12.72
N ARG A 36 -9.76 -4.12 -12.47
CA ARG A 36 -10.70 -4.97 -11.74
C ARG A 36 -11.02 -6.28 -12.49
N ALA A 37 -10.96 -6.29 -13.80
CA ALA A 37 -11.21 -7.50 -14.59
C ALA A 37 -9.97 -8.36 -14.83
N GLY A 38 -8.79 -7.93 -14.33
CA GLY A 38 -7.56 -8.72 -14.40
C GLY A 38 -6.70 -8.43 -15.63
N THR A 39 -6.85 -7.26 -16.22
CA THR A 39 -6.04 -6.78 -17.36
C THR A 39 -4.87 -5.93 -16.87
N LEU A 40 -3.71 -6.10 -17.48
CA LEU A 40 -2.59 -5.16 -17.42
C LEU A 40 -2.62 -4.25 -18.62
N LEU A 41 -2.33 -2.97 -18.39
CA LEU A 41 -2.16 -1.96 -19.41
C LEU A 41 -0.75 -1.39 -19.31
N PHE A 42 -0.04 -1.34 -20.41
CA PHE A 42 1.29 -0.75 -20.51
C PHE A 42 1.18 0.59 -21.22
N LEU A 43 1.54 1.68 -20.53
CA LEU A 43 1.49 3.01 -21.09
C LEU A 43 2.86 3.69 -20.96
N SER A 44 3.18 4.53 -21.94
CA SER A 44 4.29 5.46 -21.82
C SER A 44 3.97 6.61 -20.85
N LEU A 45 4.98 7.33 -20.37
CA LEU A 45 4.77 8.45 -19.44
C LEU A 45 3.89 9.59 -20.00
N ASN A 46 3.71 9.65 -21.32
CA ASN A 46 2.81 10.62 -21.97
C ASN A 46 1.36 10.10 -22.13
N GLY A 47 1.04 8.95 -21.56
CA GLY A 47 -0.32 8.40 -21.54
C GLY A 47 -0.72 7.60 -22.78
N LYS A 48 0.22 7.31 -23.70
CA LYS A 48 -0.07 6.47 -24.86
C LYS A 48 -0.05 5.00 -24.45
N GLN A 49 -1.12 4.26 -24.74
CA GLN A 49 -1.15 2.81 -24.54
C GLN A 49 -0.23 2.12 -25.56
N MET A 50 0.68 1.30 -25.04
CA MET A 50 1.66 0.55 -25.83
C MET A 50 1.21 -0.89 -26.02
N HIS A 51 0.70 -1.52 -24.94
CA HIS A 51 0.29 -2.91 -24.94
C HIS A 51 -0.80 -3.16 -23.88
N GLN A 52 -1.46 -4.31 -23.95
CA GLN A 52 -2.32 -4.83 -22.88
C GLN A 52 -2.31 -6.35 -22.85
N GLU A 53 -2.45 -6.93 -21.66
CA GLU A 53 -2.45 -8.38 -21.45
C GLU A 53 -3.50 -8.78 -20.41
N ILE A 54 -4.23 -9.87 -20.64
CA ILE A 54 -5.20 -10.42 -19.68
C ILE A 54 -4.49 -11.47 -18.83
N ILE A 55 -4.26 -11.16 -17.56
CA ILE A 55 -3.57 -12.03 -16.60
C ILE A 55 -4.54 -13.00 -15.93
N SER A 56 -5.70 -12.49 -15.53
CA SER A 56 -6.73 -13.27 -14.86
C SER A 56 -8.11 -12.91 -15.40
N LYS A 57 -8.89 -13.91 -15.82
CA LYS A 57 -10.23 -13.66 -16.34
C LYS A 57 -11.19 -13.32 -15.20
N ASN A 58 -11.74 -12.10 -15.22
CA ASN A 58 -12.76 -11.62 -14.26
C ASN A 58 -12.33 -11.71 -12.78
N ALA A 59 -11.04 -11.66 -12.52
CA ALA A 59 -10.50 -11.60 -11.17
C ALA A 59 -9.62 -10.36 -11.02
N PRO A 60 -9.92 -9.46 -10.07
CA PRO A 60 -9.14 -8.26 -9.82
C PRO A 60 -7.68 -8.56 -9.52
N ILE A 61 -6.79 -7.82 -10.14
CA ILE A 61 -5.41 -7.70 -9.70
C ILE A 61 -5.39 -6.65 -8.60
N TRP A 62 -4.82 -6.97 -7.44
CA TRP A 62 -4.77 -6.06 -6.31
C TRP A 62 -3.39 -5.50 -6.05
N HIS A 63 -2.35 -6.26 -6.43
CA HIS A 63 -0.97 -5.89 -6.16
C HIS A 63 -0.10 -6.19 -7.35
N ILE A 64 0.70 -5.19 -7.71
CA ILE A 64 1.85 -5.34 -8.61
C ILE A 64 3.07 -4.77 -7.90
N LYS A 65 4.20 -5.43 -8.09
CA LYS A 65 5.53 -4.94 -7.72
C LYS A 65 6.48 -5.14 -8.88
N LEU A 66 7.38 -4.20 -9.04
CA LEU A 66 8.52 -4.29 -9.95
C LEU A 66 9.77 -4.48 -9.11
N TYR A 67 10.52 -5.52 -9.39
CA TYR A 67 11.74 -5.83 -8.65
C TYR A 67 12.63 -6.76 -9.46
N ASP A 68 13.93 -6.47 -9.50
CA ASP A 68 14.97 -7.33 -10.09
C ASP A 68 15.24 -8.50 -9.14
N ILE A 69 14.60 -9.64 -9.38
CA ILE A 69 14.66 -10.82 -8.50
C ILE A 69 15.88 -11.71 -8.73
N ASP A 70 16.50 -11.63 -9.89
CA ASP A 70 17.65 -12.45 -10.27
C ASP A 70 18.97 -11.67 -10.35
N ASN A 71 18.91 -10.34 -10.12
CA ASN A 71 20.01 -9.38 -10.18
C ASN A 71 20.65 -9.29 -11.60
N ASP A 72 19.81 -9.38 -12.64
CA ASP A 72 20.26 -9.21 -14.03
C ASP A 72 20.15 -7.75 -14.52
N GLY A 73 19.68 -6.85 -13.66
CA GLY A 73 19.46 -5.43 -13.92
C GLY A 73 18.10 -5.10 -14.50
N ASN A 74 17.24 -6.10 -14.73
CA ASN A 74 15.88 -5.92 -15.25
C ASN A 74 14.86 -6.20 -14.17
N ASN A 75 13.76 -5.44 -14.16
CA ASN A 75 12.69 -5.69 -13.20
C ASN A 75 11.75 -6.78 -13.70
N GLU A 76 11.46 -7.75 -12.86
CA GLU A 76 10.33 -8.65 -13.04
C GLU A 76 9.04 -8.01 -12.53
N ILE A 77 7.92 -8.46 -13.11
CA ILE A 77 6.57 -8.04 -12.74
C ILE A 77 5.97 -9.11 -11.83
N ILE A 78 5.78 -8.75 -10.57
CA ILE A 78 5.23 -9.63 -9.52
C ILE A 78 3.76 -9.26 -9.33
N ILE A 79 2.85 -10.21 -9.52
CA ILE A 79 1.40 -9.96 -9.56
C ILE A 79 0.67 -10.87 -8.58
N GLY A 80 -0.23 -10.28 -7.80
CA GLY A 80 -1.15 -11.00 -6.93
C GLY A 80 -2.53 -10.35 -6.88
N GLY A 81 -3.56 -11.17 -6.68
CA GLY A 81 -4.92 -10.64 -6.68
C GLY A 81 -5.97 -11.62 -6.15
N MET A 82 -7.21 -11.41 -6.60
CA MET A 82 -8.38 -12.12 -6.11
C MET A 82 -8.39 -13.61 -6.48
N ASP A 83 -7.73 -13.98 -7.57
CA ASP A 83 -7.64 -15.38 -8.00
C ASP A 83 -6.73 -16.25 -7.11
N GLY A 84 -5.99 -15.61 -6.19
CA GLY A 84 -5.09 -16.29 -5.26
C GLY A 84 -3.83 -16.85 -5.92
N ILE A 85 -3.44 -16.39 -7.10
CA ILE A 85 -2.23 -16.83 -7.75
C ILE A 85 -1.19 -15.71 -7.75
N LEU A 86 -0.07 -15.98 -7.12
CA LEU A 86 1.14 -15.14 -7.25
C LEU A 86 1.84 -15.53 -8.55
N ARG A 87 2.10 -14.57 -9.42
CA ARG A 87 2.77 -14.79 -10.70
C ARG A 87 3.96 -13.86 -10.84
N ILE A 88 5.03 -14.38 -11.40
CA ILE A 88 6.24 -13.60 -11.72
C ILE A 88 6.47 -13.68 -13.22
N PHE A 89 6.56 -12.53 -13.84
CA PHE A 89 6.79 -12.42 -15.28
C PHE A 89 8.07 -11.62 -15.57
N LYS A 90 8.77 -12.03 -16.61
CA LYS A 90 9.74 -11.20 -17.33
C LYS A 90 9.04 -10.56 -18.52
N CYS A 91 9.37 -9.32 -18.82
CA CYS A 91 8.84 -8.58 -19.97
C CYS A 91 9.92 -8.39 -21.02
N ASN A 92 9.61 -8.71 -22.28
CA ASN A 92 10.55 -8.46 -23.38
C ASN A 92 10.35 -7.05 -23.98
N SER A 93 11.19 -6.68 -24.93
CA SER A 93 11.13 -5.36 -25.59
C SER A 93 9.84 -5.08 -26.37
N ASN A 94 9.04 -6.11 -26.67
CA ASN A 94 7.74 -6.00 -27.34
C ASN A 94 6.56 -5.98 -26.37
N TYR A 95 6.82 -5.95 -25.05
CA TYR A 95 5.85 -6.06 -23.96
C TYR A 95 5.19 -7.46 -23.84
N ASP A 96 5.75 -8.51 -24.47
CA ASP A 96 5.27 -9.86 -24.23
C ASP A 96 5.73 -10.33 -22.85
N LEU A 97 4.79 -10.92 -22.10
CA LEU A 97 5.04 -11.43 -20.76
C LEU A 97 5.44 -12.90 -20.80
N ILE A 98 6.58 -13.22 -20.23
CA ILE A 98 7.12 -14.56 -20.08
C ILE A 98 6.94 -14.97 -18.63
N LEU A 99 6.06 -15.94 -18.35
CA LEU A 99 5.86 -16.46 -16.99
C LEU A 99 7.11 -17.23 -16.57
N LEU A 100 7.75 -16.76 -15.48
CA LEU A 100 8.89 -17.46 -14.88
C LEU A 100 8.40 -18.60 -13.97
N TRP A 101 7.49 -18.28 -13.07
CA TRP A 101 6.82 -19.23 -12.20
C TRP A 101 5.54 -18.63 -11.60
N ASP A 102 4.71 -19.49 -11.05
CA ASP A 102 3.54 -19.13 -10.27
C ASP A 102 3.45 -19.94 -8.96
N HIS A 103 2.69 -19.40 -8.00
CA HIS A 103 2.41 -20.06 -6.73
C HIS A 103 0.96 -19.85 -6.33
N LYS A 104 0.23 -20.94 -6.08
CA LYS A 104 -1.19 -20.89 -5.76
C LYS A 104 -1.46 -20.80 -4.25
N PHE A 105 -2.30 -19.86 -3.89
CA PHE A 105 -2.93 -19.72 -2.57
C PHE A 105 -4.39 -20.17 -2.67
N ASN A 106 -4.99 -20.59 -1.54
CA ASN A 106 -6.37 -21.07 -1.53
C ASN A 106 -7.43 -19.96 -1.47
N ALA A 107 -7.00 -18.69 -1.35
CA ALA A 107 -7.84 -17.50 -1.43
C ALA A 107 -7.03 -16.30 -1.91
N SER A 108 -7.66 -15.14 -2.01
CA SER A 108 -7.07 -13.90 -2.51
C SER A 108 -5.78 -13.51 -1.79
N ILE A 109 -4.81 -13.00 -2.54
CA ILE A 109 -3.58 -12.41 -2.00
C ILE A 109 -3.91 -11.02 -1.49
N SER A 110 -3.73 -10.78 -0.19
CA SER A 110 -4.00 -9.51 0.49
C SER A 110 -2.84 -8.53 0.38
N GLY A 111 -1.62 -9.02 0.16
CA GLY A 111 -0.46 -8.18 -0.06
C GLY A 111 0.83 -8.92 -0.34
N ILE A 112 1.79 -8.15 -0.87
CA ILE A 112 3.12 -8.62 -1.26
C ILE A 112 4.14 -7.61 -0.75
N LEU A 113 5.12 -8.09 0.03
CA LEU A 113 6.28 -7.33 0.44
C LEU A 113 7.53 -7.97 -0.16
N ILE A 114 8.52 -7.16 -0.43
CA ILE A 114 9.83 -7.59 -0.93
C ILE A 114 10.88 -7.05 0.04
N ASN A 115 11.66 -7.92 0.62
CA ASN A 115 12.69 -7.53 1.58
C ASN A 115 13.75 -8.61 1.73
N ASP A 116 15.02 -8.21 1.74
CA ASP A 116 16.13 -9.08 2.14
C ASP A 116 16.02 -9.32 3.65
N ILE A 117 15.43 -10.46 4.06
CA ILE A 117 15.10 -10.75 5.45
C ILE A 117 16.23 -11.42 6.24
N ASP A 118 17.24 -11.94 5.57
CA ASP A 118 18.37 -12.68 6.16
C ASP A 118 19.74 -12.00 5.95
N HIS A 119 19.76 -10.82 5.29
CA HIS A 119 20.94 -10.01 4.99
C HIS A 119 21.93 -10.67 4.00
N ASN A 120 21.42 -11.48 3.08
CA ASN A 120 22.22 -12.10 2.02
C ASN A 120 22.29 -11.29 0.73
N ASN A 121 21.64 -10.09 0.69
CA ASN A 121 21.45 -9.21 -0.46
C ASN A 121 20.53 -9.78 -1.56
N ILE A 122 19.74 -10.79 -1.24
CA ILE A 122 18.66 -11.30 -2.07
C ILE A 122 17.37 -11.05 -1.30
N SER A 123 16.43 -10.35 -1.91
CA SER A 123 15.17 -10.06 -1.24
C SER A 123 14.17 -11.19 -1.42
N GLU A 124 13.58 -11.68 -0.34
CA GLU A 124 12.49 -12.66 -0.37
C GLU A 124 11.15 -11.99 -0.64
N LEU A 125 10.20 -12.81 -1.09
CA LEU A 125 8.81 -12.44 -1.24
C LEU A 125 8.02 -12.86 0.01
N ILE A 126 7.46 -11.87 0.71
CA ILE A 126 6.57 -12.10 1.85
C ILE A 126 5.16 -11.87 1.35
N VAL A 127 4.38 -12.95 1.26
CA VAL A 127 3.03 -12.91 0.71
C VAL A 127 2.02 -13.30 1.78
N TYR A 128 1.02 -12.47 1.98
CA TYR A 128 -0.05 -12.76 2.93
C TYR A 128 -1.40 -12.80 2.21
N SER A 129 -2.29 -13.66 2.70
CA SER A 129 -3.49 -14.05 1.97
C SER A 129 -4.71 -14.22 2.88
N LEU A 130 -5.89 -14.06 2.29
CA LEU A 130 -7.16 -14.43 2.91
C LEU A 130 -7.32 -15.95 3.07
N ASP A 131 -6.39 -16.76 2.55
CA ASP A 131 -6.33 -18.20 2.83
C ASP A 131 -5.78 -18.52 4.24
N LYS A 132 -5.64 -17.49 5.09
CA LYS A 132 -5.16 -17.55 6.48
C LYS A 132 -3.65 -17.75 6.60
N THR A 133 -2.90 -17.62 5.52
CA THR A 133 -1.45 -17.84 5.56
C THR A 133 -0.65 -16.57 5.31
N ILE A 134 0.51 -16.51 5.94
CA ILE A 134 1.64 -15.68 5.53
C ILE A 134 2.76 -16.64 5.13
N ARG A 135 3.33 -16.42 3.96
CA ARG A 135 4.41 -17.26 3.38
C ARG A 135 5.58 -16.40 2.96
N VAL A 136 6.77 -16.88 3.24
CA VAL A 136 8.00 -16.34 2.68
C VAL A 136 8.50 -17.30 1.62
N LEU A 137 8.71 -16.76 0.42
CA LEU A 137 9.06 -17.53 -0.77
C LEU A 137 10.40 -17.06 -1.31
N ASN A 138 11.16 -17.98 -1.87
CA ASN A 138 12.33 -17.66 -2.67
C ASN A 138 11.88 -16.95 -3.96
N PRO A 139 12.40 -15.76 -4.28
CA PRO A 139 11.94 -14.99 -5.42
C PRO A 139 12.26 -15.64 -6.78
N ARG A 140 13.32 -16.46 -6.87
CA ARG A 140 13.80 -17.04 -8.14
C ARG A 140 12.97 -18.22 -8.63
N ASP A 141 12.42 -19.02 -7.71
CA ASP A 141 11.77 -20.29 -8.04
C ASP A 141 10.41 -20.50 -7.33
N GLY A 142 9.98 -19.56 -6.49
CA GLY A 142 8.73 -19.64 -5.74
C GLY A 142 8.71 -20.70 -4.64
N ASN A 143 9.84 -21.31 -4.30
CA ASN A 143 9.92 -22.32 -3.26
C ASN A 143 9.62 -21.70 -1.88
N LEU A 144 8.83 -22.41 -1.08
CA LEU A 144 8.50 -21.99 0.27
C LEU A 144 9.73 -22.07 1.17
N ILE A 145 10.13 -20.92 1.75
CA ILE A 145 11.17 -20.86 2.78
C ILE A 145 10.53 -21.19 4.13
N TRP A 146 9.46 -20.48 4.48
CA TRP A 146 8.62 -20.80 5.63
C TRP A 146 7.19 -20.23 5.46
N GLY A 147 6.26 -20.75 6.25
CA GLY A 147 4.88 -20.27 6.28
C GLY A 147 4.26 -20.43 7.66
N GLN A 148 3.30 -19.54 7.97
CA GLN A 148 2.54 -19.55 9.20
C GLN A 148 1.05 -19.39 8.92
N VAL A 149 0.23 -19.98 9.81
CA VAL A 149 -1.22 -20.05 9.64
C VAL A 149 -1.90 -19.25 10.75
N PHE A 150 -2.88 -18.43 10.37
CA PHE A 150 -3.79 -17.71 11.24
C PHE A 150 -5.13 -18.45 11.34
N GLU A 151 -5.99 -18.05 12.27
CA GLU A 151 -7.33 -18.63 12.37
C GLU A 151 -8.29 -18.08 11.29
N ASP A 152 -8.00 -16.88 10.76
CA ASP A 152 -8.72 -16.22 9.65
C ASP A 152 -7.72 -15.47 8.76
N GLY A 153 -8.19 -14.85 7.66
CA GLY A 153 -7.34 -14.20 6.65
C GLY A 153 -6.35 -13.19 7.22
N VAL A 154 -5.17 -13.13 6.64
CA VAL A 154 -4.13 -12.15 6.99
C VAL A 154 -4.40 -10.87 6.22
N GLY A 155 -4.58 -9.75 6.93
CA GLY A 155 -4.99 -8.47 6.35
C GLY A 155 -3.85 -7.55 5.98
N ASP A 156 -2.78 -7.52 6.81
CA ASP A 156 -1.64 -6.63 6.62
C ASP A 156 -0.39 -7.20 7.26
N ALA A 157 0.77 -6.85 6.72
CA ALA A 157 2.07 -7.20 7.28
C ALA A 157 3.12 -6.13 6.95
N ILE A 158 4.12 -6.02 7.80
CA ILE A 158 5.30 -5.17 7.61
C ILE A 158 6.57 -5.88 8.06
N VAL A 159 7.69 -5.51 7.46
CA VAL A 159 9.01 -5.86 7.96
C VAL A 159 9.54 -4.71 8.81
N TYR A 160 9.95 -5.01 10.00
CA TYR A 160 10.60 -4.06 10.91
C TYR A 160 12.03 -4.48 11.18
N THR A 161 12.94 -3.53 11.05
CA THR A 161 14.38 -3.74 11.30
C THR A 161 14.82 -2.93 12.51
N ASP A 162 15.34 -3.64 13.50
CA ASP A 162 16.04 -3.10 14.65
C ASP A 162 17.37 -3.89 14.77
N ASP A 163 17.69 -4.45 15.92
CA ASP A 163 18.84 -5.38 16.07
C ASP A 163 18.68 -6.64 15.20
N LYS A 164 17.43 -7.07 15.00
CA LYS A 164 17.04 -8.19 14.12
C LYS A 164 15.83 -7.81 13.30
N LYS A 165 15.75 -8.32 12.08
CA LYS A 165 14.54 -8.19 11.28
C LYS A 165 13.45 -9.10 11.83
N ILE A 166 12.26 -8.55 11.93
CA ILE A 166 11.04 -9.26 12.30
C ILE A 166 9.93 -8.97 11.31
N ILE A 167 9.00 -9.89 11.16
CA ILE A 167 7.77 -9.68 10.42
C ILE A 167 6.63 -9.52 11.43
N LEU A 168 5.97 -8.38 11.36
CA LEU A 168 4.76 -8.09 12.10
C LEU A 168 3.57 -8.24 11.15
N ALA A 169 2.61 -9.09 11.49
CA ALA A 169 1.41 -9.30 10.68
C ALA A 169 0.14 -9.24 11.52
N CYS A 170 -0.97 -8.86 10.91
CA CYS A 170 -2.28 -8.87 11.55
C CYS A 170 -3.31 -9.66 10.74
N GLY A 171 -4.28 -10.22 11.46
CA GLY A 171 -5.32 -11.06 10.87
C GLY A 171 -6.74 -10.65 11.19
N ASN A 172 -7.65 -11.12 10.34
CA ASN A 172 -9.08 -11.05 10.56
C ASN A 172 -9.52 -11.87 11.80
N ASP A 173 -8.63 -12.73 12.31
CA ASP A 173 -8.81 -13.47 13.57
C ASP A 173 -8.63 -12.59 14.82
N GLY A 174 -8.39 -11.30 14.64
CA GLY A 174 -8.17 -10.34 15.71
C GLY A 174 -6.79 -10.42 16.34
N THR A 175 -5.82 -11.09 15.72
CA THR A 175 -4.47 -11.17 16.27
C THR A 175 -3.48 -10.29 15.51
N ILE A 176 -2.51 -9.76 16.26
CA ILE A 176 -1.21 -9.37 15.72
C ILE A 176 -0.19 -10.42 16.13
N ARG A 177 0.69 -10.76 15.21
CA ARG A 177 1.74 -11.77 15.42
C ARG A 177 3.06 -11.24 14.96
N VAL A 178 4.10 -11.52 15.75
CA VAL A 178 5.49 -11.15 15.45
C VAL A 178 6.30 -12.40 15.24
N PHE A 179 6.92 -12.49 14.08
CA PHE A 179 7.73 -13.63 13.66
C PHE A 179 9.19 -13.22 13.51
N ASN A 180 10.07 -14.16 13.80
CA ASN A 180 11.45 -14.09 13.32
C ASN A 180 11.40 -14.14 11.78
N SER A 181 12.09 -13.21 11.12
CA SER A 181 12.02 -13.10 9.65
C SER A 181 12.66 -14.30 8.94
N ILE A 182 13.71 -14.91 9.52
CA ILE A 182 14.51 -15.94 8.86
C ILE A 182 13.82 -17.31 8.86
N ASP A 183 13.24 -17.71 10.01
CA ASP A 183 12.71 -19.07 10.21
C ASP A 183 11.19 -19.09 10.45
N GLY A 184 10.54 -17.94 10.46
CA GLY A 184 9.11 -17.81 10.69
C GLY A 184 8.66 -18.17 12.11
N LYS A 185 9.57 -18.39 13.06
CA LYS A 185 9.20 -18.72 14.43
C LYS A 185 8.38 -17.62 15.07
N LEU A 186 7.23 -17.96 15.63
CA LEU A 186 6.40 -17.02 16.38
C LEU A 186 7.14 -16.58 17.64
N LEU A 187 7.46 -15.28 17.72
CA LEU A 187 8.12 -14.68 18.88
C LEU A 187 7.12 -14.32 19.96
N TRP A 188 6.00 -13.72 19.57
CA TRP A 188 4.85 -13.43 20.43
C TRP A 188 3.64 -13.02 19.61
N PHE A 189 2.47 -12.99 20.24
CA PHE A 189 1.23 -12.49 19.66
C PHE A 189 0.36 -11.79 20.71
N LYS A 190 -0.59 -10.98 20.23
CA LYS A 190 -1.65 -10.38 21.06
C LYS A 190 -2.98 -10.54 20.33
N ARG A 191 -4.03 -10.85 21.09
CA ARG A 191 -5.40 -10.98 20.57
C ARG A 191 -6.27 -9.81 21.01
N PHE A 192 -7.07 -9.32 20.10
CA PHE A 192 -8.10 -8.30 20.29
C PHE A 192 -9.47 -8.89 20.05
N SER A 193 -10.53 -8.16 20.43
CA SER A 193 -11.92 -8.62 20.30
C SER A 193 -12.45 -8.64 18.87
N ASN A 194 -11.83 -7.85 17.97
CA ASN A 194 -12.27 -7.67 16.59
C ASN A 194 -11.10 -7.82 15.62
N LYS A 195 -11.41 -7.87 14.30
CA LYS A 195 -10.42 -7.90 13.23
C LYS A 195 -9.44 -6.74 13.34
N ILE A 196 -8.16 -7.04 13.16
CA ILE A 196 -7.12 -6.04 12.98
C ILE A 196 -6.84 -5.91 11.48
N ARG A 197 -6.89 -4.69 10.96
CA ARG A 197 -6.81 -4.38 9.52
C ARG A 197 -5.48 -3.79 9.09
N CYS A 198 -4.80 -3.13 10.00
CA CYS A 198 -3.51 -2.52 9.71
C CYS A 198 -2.56 -2.62 10.88
N VAL A 199 -1.27 -2.72 10.54
CA VAL A 199 -0.16 -2.69 11.49
C VAL A 199 0.92 -1.76 10.99
N SER A 200 1.61 -1.12 11.92
CA SER A 200 2.79 -0.31 11.65
C SER A 200 3.63 -0.21 12.92
N TYR A 201 4.70 0.57 12.87
CA TYR A 201 5.50 0.87 14.05
C TYR A 201 5.84 2.35 14.11
N LEU A 202 6.14 2.83 15.29
CA LEU A 202 6.53 4.21 15.55
C LEU A 202 7.74 4.19 16.48
N ASN A 203 8.84 4.78 16.06
CA ASN A 203 9.98 5.02 16.93
C ASN A 203 9.68 6.24 17.81
N SER A 204 9.29 5.98 19.05
CA SER A 204 8.98 6.99 20.01
C SER A 204 10.18 7.31 20.91
N ILE A 205 10.08 8.41 21.65
CA ILE A 205 11.06 8.76 22.69
C ILE A 205 11.16 7.68 23.79
N ARG A 206 10.16 6.81 23.91
CA ARG A 206 10.08 5.70 24.88
C ARG A 206 10.54 4.37 24.31
N GLY A 207 10.98 4.33 23.06
CA GLY A 207 11.31 3.12 22.33
C GLY A 207 10.33 2.81 21.19
N CYS A 208 10.47 1.65 20.58
CA CYS A 208 9.61 1.27 19.46
C CYS A 208 8.22 0.86 19.96
N ILE A 209 7.20 1.45 19.34
CA ILE A 209 5.78 1.19 19.60
C ILE A 209 5.17 0.55 18.35
N ILE A 210 4.46 -0.53 18.53
CA ILE A 210 3.62 -1.13 17.50
C ILE A 210 2.27 -0.42 17.51
N LEU A 211 1.86 0.02 16.32
CA LEU A 211 0.55 0.57 16.05
C LEU A 211 -0.29 -0.51 15.38
N CYS A 212 -1.49 -0.75 15.85
CA CYS A 212 -2.45 -1.60 15.16
C CYS A 212 -3.87 -1.08 15.35
N GLY A 213 -4.72 -1.32 14.36
CA GLY A 213 -6.09 -0.88 14.41
C GLY A 213 -7.01 -1.70 13.52
N GLY A 214 -8.30 -1.62 13.78
CA GLY A 214 -9.26 -2.46 13.07
C GLY A 214 -10.73 -2.14 13.32
N ASP A 215 -11.54 -3.20 13.40
CA ASP A 215 -13.00 -3.14 13.44
C ASP A 215 -13.56 -2.73 14.81
N ASP A 216 -12.75 -2.74 15.84
CA ASP A 216 -13.12 -2.18 17.15
C ASP A 216 -13.06 -0.64 17.19
N LYS A 217 -12.65 -0.01 16.09
CA LYS A 217 -12.52 1.44 15.92
C LYS A 217 -11.46 2.06 16.83
N LYS A 218 -10.51 1.28 17.29
CA LYS A 218 -9.41 1.74 18.14
C LYS A 218 -8.08 1.61 17.42
N LEU A 219 -7.24 2.61 17.64
CA LEU A 219 -5.82 2.49 17.42
C LEU A 219 -5.17 2.10 18.73
N HIS A 220 -4.51 0.98 18.74
CA HIS A 220 -3.79 0.44 19.89
C HIS A 220 -2.31 0.79 19.78
N PHE A 221 -1.73 1.19 20.89
CA PHE A 221 -0.30 1.47 21.05
C PHE A 221 0.30 0.41 21.96
N ILE A 222 1.18 -0.41 21.42
CA ILE A 222 1.80 -1.51 22.13
C ILE A 222 3.29 -1.29 22.22
N ASP A 223 3.82 -1.27 23.41
CA ASP A 223 5.26 -1.24 23.62
C ASP A 223 5.87 -2.57 23.14
N LYS A 224 6.79 -2.50 22.17
CA LYS A 224 7.41 -3.66 21.54
C LYS A 224 8.14 -4.55 22.54
N ASN A 225 8.81 -3.97 23.54
CA ASN A 225 9.65 -4.70 24.47
C ASN A 225 8.83 -5.36 25.58
N THR A 226 7.94 -4.60 26.21
CA THR A 226 7.10 -5.11 27.29
C THR A 226 5.88 -5.86 26.78
N LYS A 227 5.51 -5.72 25.50
CA LYS A 227 4.32 -6.31 24.85
C LYS A 227 3.00 -5.83 25.46
N LYS A 228 3.06 -4.80 26.30
CA LYS A 228 1.89 -4.22 26.96
C LYS A 228 1.29 -3.12 26.09
N GLU A 229 -0.01 -3.06 26.10
CA GLU A 229 -0.75 -1.93 25.58
C GLU A 229 -0.56 -0.73 26.50
N ILE A 230 -0.06 0.37 25.96
CA ILE A 230 0.29 1.56 26.74
C ILE A 230 -0.69 2.70 26.52
N ASN A 231 -1.44 2.68 25.43
CA ASN A 231 -2.46 3.67 25.12
C ASN A 231 -3.44 3.15 24.07
N THR A 232 -4.59 3.81 23.94
CA THR A 232 -5.55 3.64 22.85
C THR A 232 -6.09 4.99 22.41
N TYR A 233 -6.46 5.09 21.12
CA TYR A 233 -7.18 6.23 20.59
C TYR A 233 -8.45 5.74 19.88
N GLU A 234 -9.61 6.32 20.18
CA GLU A 234 -10.89 5.92 19.61
C GLU A 234 -11.25 6.74 18.37
N PHE A 235 -11.61 6.05 17.30
CA PHE A 235 -12.15 6.63 16.08
C PHE A 235 -13.66 6.42 16.00
N LYS A 236 -14.33 7.21 15.17
CA LYS A 236 -15.77 6.99 14.90
C LYS A 236 -16.01 5.81 13.96
N ASP A 237 -15.04 5.55 13.07
CA ASP A 237 -15.10 4.50 12.06
C ASP A 237 -13.94 3.51 12.24
N TYR A 238 -13.91 2.45 11.41
CA TYR A 238 -12.87 1.42 11.47
C TYR A 238 -11.48 2.00 11.22
N VAL A 239 -10.48 1.60 11.97
CA VAL A 239 -9.10 1.98 11.69
C VAL A 239 -8.60 1.15 10.51
N TRP A 240 -8.27 1.82 9.41
CA TRP A 240 -8.06 1.18 8.12
C TRP A 240 -6.61 1.12 7.68
N LYS A 241 -5.86 2.21 7.89
CA LYS A 241 -4.45 2.28 7.49
C LYS A 241 -3.61 2.95 8.56
N CYS A 242 -2.45 2.34 8.82
CA CYS A 242 -1.37 2.90 9.61
C CYS A 242 -0.12 2.99 8.73
N VAL A 243 0.44 4.17 8.54
CA VAL A 243 1.61 4.40 7.71
C VAL A 243 2.67 5.14 8.50
N SER A 244 3.78 4.48 8.80
CA SER A 244 4.94 5.12 9.42
C SER A 244 5.82 5.78 8.37
N TYR A 245 6.44 6.90 8.72
CA TYR A 245 7.34 7.57 7.79
C TYR A 245 8.76 7.03 7.91
N PRO A 246 9.37 6.68 6.79
CA PRO A 246 10.74 6.16 6.81
C PRO A 246 11.82 7.21 7.09
N PHE A 247 11.50 8.52 7.14
CA PHE A 247 12.50 9.57 7.17
C PHE A 247 12.31 10.57 8.32
N PRO A 248 13.41 10.97 8.99
CA PRO A 248 14.73 10.33 9.07
C PRO A 248 14.80 9.20 10.10
N LYS A 249 13.77 8.98 10.93
CA LYS A 249 13.81 8.04 12.07
C LYS A 249 12.50 7.30 12.36
N PHE A 250 11.53 7.25 11.43
CA PHE A 250 10.20 6.64 11.69
C PHE A 250 9.49 7.15 12.96
N ASN A 251 9.66 8.43 13.25
CA ASN A 251 9.17 9.03 14.47
C ASN A 251 7.78 9.69 14.33
N LYS A 252 7.12 9.46 13.20
CA LYS A 252 5.74 9.90 12.94
C LYS A 252 4.97 8.82 12.22
N ALA A 253 3.65 8.86 12.38
CA ALA A 253 2.75 7.96 11.68
C ALA A 253 1.46 8.67 11.26
N LEU A 254 0.94 8.29 10.10
CA LEU A 254 -0.40 8.60 9.65
C LEU A 254 -1.32 7.43 9.99
N VAL A 255 -2.47 7.74 10.54
CA VAL A 255 -3.51 6.74 10.79
C VAL A 255 -4.82 7.26 10.25
N SER A 256 -5.46 6.49 9.37
CA SER A 256 -6.77 6.82 8.84
C SER A 256 -7.84 5.86 9.31
N SER A 257 -9.01 6.39 9.59
CA SER A 257 -10.23 5.61 9.70
C SER A 257 -10.98 5.57 8.38
N TYR A 258 -11.87 4.59 8.22
CA TYR A 258 -12.59 4.34 6.99
C TYR A 258 -14.04 3.94 7.28
N SER A 259 -14.97 4.65 6.63
CA SER A 259 -16.39 4.37 6.69
C SER A 259 -16.86 3.60 5.45
N PHE A 260 -17.62 2.55 5.66
CA PHE A 260 -18.25 1.80 4.57
C PHE A 260 -19.61 2.40 4.13
N ALA A 261 -19.93 3.62 4.55
CA ALA A 261 -21.19 4.28 4.20
C ALA A 261 -21.44 4.40 2.69
N HIS A 262 -20.37 4.47 1.88
CA HIS A 262 -20.48 4.56 0.41
C HIS A 262 -20.96 3.25 -0.26
N PHE A 263 -20.94 2.11 0.44
CA PHE A 263 -21.56 0.88 -0.06
C PHE A 263 -23.08 0.87 0.08
N ASN A 264 -23.65 1.83 0.81
CA ASN A 264 -25.09 2.00 0.85
C ASN A 264 -25.58 2.68 -0.45
N GLN A 265 -26.05 1.89 -1.39
CA GLN A 265 -26.47 2.32 -2.73
C GLN A 265 -27.66 3.30 -2.72
N SER A 266 -28.34 3.49 -1.60
CA SER A 266 -29.46 4.42 -1.46
C SER A 266 -29.03 5.89 -1.31
N ILE A 267 -27.73 6.15 -1.05
CA ILE A 267 -27.21 7.51 -0.86
C ILE A 267 -26.17 7.80 -1.95
N PRO A 268 -26.35 8.84 -2.78
CA PRO A 268 -25.33 9.28 -3.72
C PRO A 268 -24.02 9.60 -3.02
N ILE A 269 -22.88 9.16 -3.58
CA ILE A 269 -21.55 9.27 -2.95
C ILE A 269 -21.20 10.71 -2.57
N GLU A 270 -21.62 11.68 -3.40
CA GLU A 270 -21.41 13.11 -3.13
C GLU A 270 -22.21 13.67 -1.95
N LYS A 271 -23.23 12.96 -1.50
CA LYS A 271 -24.09 13.33 -0.35
C LYS A 271 -23.69 12.61 0.95
N ILE A 272 -22.71 11.71 0.90
CA ILE A 272 -22.25 10.99 2.11
C ILE A 272 -21.39 11.94 2.95
N ASN A 273 -21.84 12.21 4.17
CA ASN A 273 -21.02 12.88 5.18
C ASN A 273 -20.17 11.84 5.90
N TYR A 274 -18.91 11.72 5.52
CA TYR A 274 -17.97 10.81 6.18
C TYR A 274 -17.63 11.31 7.58
N THR A 275 -17.63 10.41 8.53
CA THR A 275 -17.15 10.65 9.90
C THR A 275 -15.68 10.27 10.07
N SER A 276 -15.11 9.68 9.04
CA SER A 276 -13.72 9.23 8.98
C SER A 276 -12.74 10.38 9.06
N ASN A 277 -11.57 10.10 9.57
CA ASN A 277 -10.51 11.07 9.76
C ASN A 277 -9.13 10.50 9.45
N LEU A 278 -8.18 11.40 9.26
CA LEU A 278 -6.76 11.15 9.18
C LEU A 278 -6.07 11.90 10.30
N ILE A 279 -5.31 11.21 11.12
CA ILE A 279 -4.46 11.82 12.15
C ILE A 279 -2.99 11.64 11.81
N CYS A 280 -2.19 12.61 12.24
CA CYS A 280 -0.74 12.50 12.27
C CYS A 280 -0.28 12.40 13.71
N LEU A 281 0.50 11.36 14.01
CA LEU A 281 1.09 11.10 15.32
C LEU A 281 2.56 11.54 15.35
N ASN A 282 3.01 12.07 16.48
CA ASN A 282 4.42 12.32 16.75
C ASN A 282 5.07 11.18 17.57
N ASP A 283 6.36 11.31 17.85
CA ASP A 283 7.15 10.37 18.64
C ASP A 283 6.76 10.28 20.13
N SER A 284 5.97 11.22 20.62
CA SER A 284 5.40 11.20 21.98
C SER A 284 4.01 10.55 22.02
N ILE A 285 3.58 9.93 20.90
CA ILE A 285 2.22 9.38 20.69
C ILE A 285 1.08 10.41 20.82
N GLY A 286 1.42 11.69 20.66
CA GLY A 286 0.46 12.78 20.60
C GLY A 286 0.00 13.06 19.17
N ILE A 287 -1.23 13.56 19.03
CA ILE A 287 -1.77 14.00 17.74
C ILE A 287 -1.21 15.37 17.41
N LEU A 288 -0.51 15.49 16.28
CA LEU A 288 -0.03 16.75 15.75
C LEU A 288 -1.15 17.54 15.07
N TRP A 289 -1.93 16.86 14.27
CA TRP A 289 -3.08 17.42 13.57
C TRP A 289 -4.05 16.32 13.14
N GLU A 290 -5.28 16.72 12.79
CA GLU A 290 -6.36 15.85 12.35
C GLU A 290 -7.12 16.49 11.20
N LEU A 291 -7.42 15.70 10.16
CA LEU A 291 -8.32 16.04 9.06
C LEU A 291 -9.58 15.16 9.13
N LYS A 292 -10.75 15.80 9.20
CA LYS A 292 -12.07 15.14 9.33
C LYS A 292 -12.89 15.23 8.07
N GLY A 293 -13.81 14.28 7.89
CA GLY A 293 -14.79 14.30 6.82
C GLY A 293 -14.30 13.73 5.49
N TYR A 294 -13.20 12.97 5.52
CA TYR A 294 -12.62 12.35 4.33
C TYR A 294 -12.41 10.86 4.55
N ASN A 295 -12.82 10.07 3.58
CA ASN A 295 -12.58 8.63 3.55
C ASN A 295 -11.38 8.35 2.64
N PHE A 296 -10.21 8.16 3.23
CA PHE A 296 -8.95 8.03 2.50
C PHE A 296 -8.76 6.62 1.97
N GLU A 297 -8.71 6.48 0.64
CA GLU A 297 -8.44 5.21 -0.04
C GLU A 297 -6.93 4.97 -0.18
N VAL A 298 -6.20 6.01 -0.51
CA VAL A 298 -4.74 5.94 -0.69
C VAL A 298 -4.05 7.09 0.03
N LEU A 299 -2.93 6.76 0.67
CA LEU A 299 -2.00 7.69 1.31
C LEU A 299 -0.58 7.36 0.88
N ARG A 300 0.17 8.37 0.45
CA ARG A 300 1.59 8.27 0.11
C ARG A 300 2.34 9.41 0.77
N VAL A 301 3.42 9.09 1.46
CA VAL A 301 4.33 10.09 2.04
C VAL A 301 5.56 10.17 1.16
N ILE A 302 5.86 11.36 0.69
CA ILE A 302 6.94 11.61 -0.27
C ILE A 302 7.78 12.78 0.21
N VAL A 303 9.09 12.65 0.06
CA VAL A 303 10.06 13.71 0.37
C VAL A 303 10.48 14.39 -0.92
N ILE A 304 10.24 15.69 -1.03
CA ILE A 304 10.63 16.51 -2.18
C ILE A 304 11.36 17.75 -1.66
N ASN A 305 12.65 17.92 -2.02
CA ASN A 305 13.47 19.04 -1.59
C ASN A 305 13.36 19.30 -0.07
N ASP A 306 13.64 18.27 0.73
CA ASP A 306 13.57 18.27 2.21
C ASP A 306 12.18 18.59 2.82
N LYS A 307 11.15 18.71 2.00
CA LYS A 307 9.76 18.86 2.44
C LYS A 307 9.05 17.50 2.37
N ILE A 308 8.40 17.13 3.46
CA ILE A 308 7.57 15.94 3.49
C ILE A 308 6.15 16.35 3.11
N LEU A 309 5.63 15.70 2.08
CA LEU A 309 4.28 15.88 1.58
C LEU A 309 3.50 14.57 1.67
N ILE A 310 2.22 14.70 1.95
CA ILE A 310 1.29 13.58 1.93
C ILE A 310 0.39 13.75 0.72
N PHE A 311 0.42 12.76 -0.17
CA PHE A 311 -0.48 12.66 -1.29
C PHE A 311 -1.61 11.71 -0.90
N ALA A 312 -2.84 12.18 -1.02
CA ALA A 312 -4.00 11.45 -0.54
C ALA A 312 -5.10 11.43 -1.60
N GLY A 313 -5.68 10.25 -1.79
CA GLY A 313 -6.88 10.03 -2.60
C GLY A 313 -8.04 9.55 -1.74
N THR A 314 -9.24 10.01 -2.04
CA THR A 314 -10.44 9.67 -1.27
C THR A 314 -11.45 8.89 -2.11
N THR A 315 -12.32 8.14 -1.44
CA THR A 315 -13.41 7.38 -2.08
C THR A 315 -14.36 8.26 -2.88
N ASN A 316 -14.57 9.49 -2.45
CA ASN A 316 -15.40 10.45 -3.18
C ASN A 316 -14.62 11.33 -4.16
N GLY A 317 -13.35 10.97 -4.48
CA GLY A 317 -12.58 11.54 -5.58
C GLY A 317 -11.81 12.83 -5.28
N ASN A 318 -11.53 13.17 -4.01
CA ASN A 318 -10.60 14.28 -3.75
C ASN A 318 -9.16 13.79 -3.92
N LEU A 319 -8.40 14.47 -4.77
CA LEU A 319 -6.95 14.39 -4.85
C LEU A 319 -6.37 15.52 -4.01
N MET A 320 -5.63 15.19 -2.98
CA MET A 320 -5.07 16.15 -2.05
C MET A 320 -3.57 16.07 -1.95
N ILE A 321 -2.93 17.22 -1.77
CA ILE A 321 -1.56 17.32 -1.30
C ILE A 321 -1.59 18.06 0.02
N ILE A 322 -1.07 17.43 1.06
CA ILE A 322 -1.16 17.88 2.45
C ILE A 322 0.26 18.14 2.96
N GLU A 323 0.45 19.27 3.62
CA GLU A 323 1.69 19.57 4.33
C GLU A 323 1.80 18.72 5.59
N GLU A 324 2.84 17.92 5.67
CA GLU A 324 3.00 16.95 6.77
C GLU A 324 3.07 17.60 8.16
N LYS A 325 3.75 18.76 8.28
CA LYS A 325 3.96 19.43 9.56
C LYS A 325 2.69 19.97 10.21
N SER A 326 1.74 20.46 9.39
CA SER A 326 0.56 21.19 9.87
C SER A 326 -0.78 20.54 9.54
N GLY A 327 -0.79 19.55 8.65
CA GLY A 327 -2.03 19.00 8.09
C GLY A 327 -2.75 19.94 7.11
N ARG A 328 -2.13 21.08 6.75
CA ARG A 328 -2.73 22.04 5.82
C ARG A 328 -2.82 21.44 4.41
N ILE A 329 -4.01 21.53 3.82
CA ILE A 329 -4.24 21.12 2.45
C ILE A 329 -3.64 22.19 1.53
N LEU A 330 -2.58 21.84 0.79
CA LEU A 330 -1.89 22.71 -0.16
C LEU A 330 -2.53 22.68 -1.55
N PHE A 331 -3.17 21.57 -1.87
CA PHE A 331 -3.88 21.34 -3.13
C PHE A 331 -5.04 20.40 -2.88
N ASN A 332 -6.18 20.66 -3.50
CA ASN A 332 -7.35 19.79 -3.51
C ASN A 332 -8.07 19.93 -4.85
N GLN A 333 -8.18 18.81 -5.57
CA GLN A 333 -8.95 18.73 -6.79
C GLN A 333 -9.98 17.62 -6.68
N LYS A 334 -11.23 17.94 -6.99
CA LYS A 334 -12.32 17.00 -7.01
C LYS A 334 -12.38 16.28 -8.36
N LYS A 335 -12.34 14.96 -8.34
CA LYS A 335 -12.58 14.06 -9.47
C LYS A 335 -13.96 13.41 -9.34
N LYS A 336 -14.43 12.78 -10.42
CA LYS A 336 -15.79 12.19 -10.47
C LYS A 336 -15.90 10.85 -9.73
N SER A 337 -14.80 10.15 -9.55
CA SER A 337 -14.79 8.80 -8.95
C SER A 337 -13.69 8.62 -7.90
N CYS A 338 -13.75 7.52 -7.17
CA CYS A 338 -12.73 7.11 -6.20
C CYS A 338 -11.33 7.15 -6.81
N ILE A 339 -10.36 7.60 -6.02
CA ILE A 339 -8.94 7.53 -6.36
C ILE A 339 -8.35 6.31 -5.67
N ASN A 340 -8.06 5.27 -6.45
CA ASN A 340 -7.63 3.98 -5.93
C ASN A 340 -6.14 3.94 -5.60
N MET A 341 -5.31 4.60 -6.42
CA MET A 341 -3.86 4.62 -6.25
C MET A 341 -3.28 5.96 -6.69
N ILE A 342 -2.15 6.31 -6.06
CA ILE A 342 -1.32 7.46 -6.40
C ILE A 342 0.12 6.99 -6.49
N GLN A 343 0.80 7.37 -7.57
CA GLN A 343 2.26 7.18 -7.74
C GLN A 343 2.91 8.50 -8.10
N PHE A 344 4.14 8.68 -7.67
CA PHE A 344 4.90 9.91 -7.92
C PHE A 344 6.29 9.58 -8.46
N LEU A 345 6.60 10.16 -9.61
CA LEU A 345 7.93 10.08 -10.24
C LEU A 345 8.71 11.33 -9.86
N ILE A 346 9.74 11.15 -9.02
CA ILE A 346 10.49 12.26 -8.41
C ILE A 346 11.26 13.08 -9.47
N GLU A 347 11.92 12.40 -10.40
CA GLU A 347 12.80 13.01 -11.41
C GLU A 347 12.05 14.05 -12.26
N ASN A 348 10.86 13.72 -12.70
CA ASN A 348 10.04 14.55 -13.58
C ASN A 348 9.01 15.39 -12.82
N LYS A 349 8.86 15.14 -11.51
CA LYS A 349 7.79 15.70 -10.65
C LYS A 349 6.40 15.40 -11.19
N PHE A 350 6.21 14.18 -11.70
CA PHE A 350 4.93 13.71 -12.20
C PHE A 350 4.19 12.94 -11.13
N LEU A 351 2.92 13.26 -11.01
CA LEU A 351 1.96 12.58 -10.14
C LEU A 351 0.94 11.86 -11.01
N PHE A 352 0.77 10.58 -10.79
CA PHE A 352 -0.21 9.75 -11.47
C PHE A 352 -1.27 9.27 -10.48
N CYS A 353 -2.53 9.35 -10.89
CA CYS A 353 -3.66 8.86 -10.10
C CYS A 353 -4.52 7.95 -10.97
N CYS A 354 -4.91 6.81 -10.43
CA CYS A 354 -5.88 5.95 -11.10
C CYS A 354 -7.23 5.94 -10.36
N HIS A 355 -8.28 5.74 -11.12
CA HIS A 355 -9.65 5.97 -10.69
C HIS A 355 -10.54 4.76 -10.94
N ASP A 356 -11.57 4.63 -10.12
CA ASP A 356 -12.58 3.57 -10.22
C ASP A 356 -13.45 3.66 -11.49
N ASP A 357 -13.46 4.82 -12.15
CA ASP A 357 -14.13 4.99 -13.45
C ASP A 357 -13.26 4.59 -14.66
N GLY A 358 -12.06 4.05 -14.43
CA GLY A 358 -11.12 3.65 -15.49
C GLY A 358 -10.24 4.78 -16.02
N THR A 359 -10.18 5.92 -15.33
CA THR A 359 -9.29 7.02 -15.73
C THR A 359 -7.92 6.90 -15.06
N ILE A 360 -6.85 7.22 -15.78
CA ILE A 360 -5.55 7.60 -15.23
C ILE A 360 -5.36 9.08 -15.52
N SER A 361 -5.07 9.88 -14.50
CA SER A 361 -4.78 11.29 -14.61
C SER A 361 -3.32 11.54 -14.27
N ALA A 362 -2.63 12.30 -15.08
CA ALA A 362 -1.25 12.71 -14.82
C ALA A 362 -1.16 14.21 -14.56
N TYR A 363 -0.35 14.57 -13.58
CA TYR A 363 -0.12 15.94 -13.15
C TYR A 363 1.37 16.24 -13.11
N LYS A 364 1.71 17.49 -13.37
CA LYS A 364 3.03 18.04 -13.15
C LYS A 364 3.01 18.97 -11.94
N LEU A 365 3.91 18.73 -11.01
CA LEU A 365 4.12 19.61 -9.87
C LEU A 365 5.11 20.71 -10.26
N GLY A 366 4.67 21.97 -10.17
CA GLY A 366 5.56 23.13 -10.34
C GLY A 366 6.52 23.29 -9.17
N ASN A 367 7.48 24.19 -9.29
CA ASN A 367 8.42 24.46 -8.21
C ASN A 367 7.67 24.89 -6.95
N MET A 368 8.02 24.28 -5.83
CA MET A 368 7.60 24.74 -4.54
C MET A 368 8.45 25.96 -4.20
N SER A 369 7.83 27.14 -4.12
CA SER A 369 8.48 28.30 -3.54
C SER A 369 8.99 27.95 -2.14
N PRO A 370 10.15 28.47 -1.74
CA PRO A 370 10.73 28.20 -0.42
C PRO A 370 9.80 28.56 0.74
#